data_b7978ca8aa9f02c8bf77add764fe5b66
#
_entry.id   b7978ca8aa9f02c8bf77add764fe5b66
#
_cell.length_a   1.000
_cell.length_b   1.000
_cell.length_c   1.000
_cell.angle_alpha   90.00
_cell.angle_beta   90.00
_cell.angle_gamma   90.00
#
_symmetry.space_group_name_H-M   'P 1'
#
loop_
_entity.id
_entity.type
_entity.pdbx_description
1 polymer ?
#
loop_
_entity_poly.entity_id
_entity_poly.type
_entity_poly.pdbx_seq_one_letter_code
_entity_poly.pdbx_strand_id
1 'polypeptide(L)'
;MLSVDFIRENKDKVLLALKNKKRVADIDKILSLDEKRRSLIQEMQVIREERNKLAKQPFTDESKLRGKEIKEKLKSIEADIALTEKELDTHLSHVPNVPLDEVPVGTDEKDNVELRKVGTPPAFDFTPQSHIELGTKLDILDFERGAKVSGFRGYFLKNQGAILHMALLLHVFKKLTAKGYTPLIAPSIVKRFTLFGSGHLPWGEKEVYKLNGDDEDAYLSATAEIPVTAYFSNETLQEKDLPKKFVAFSPCFRSEAGSYGKDLKGLYRLHEFWKIEQVIIGKADMNEARTIHEELQQNAEEILQELGLAYRVLLMCTGDMGEPQVKKYDIETWMPARNGYGETMSNSIMGDFQTRRLKIKYRKKDGTTAYCYSFNNTAVASPRILIALLENFQKKDGTVEVPKVLQELTGFSIIK
;
A
#
# COMPACT_ATOMS: atom_id res chain seq x y z
N MET A 1 7.90 -0.27 -9.98
CA MET A 1 7.95 -1.18 -11.14
C MET A 1 9.36 -1.75 -11.28
N LEU A 2 9.51 -2.90 -11.94
CA LEU A 2 10.84 -3.46 -12.20
C LEU A 2 11.62 -2.62 -13.19
N SER A 3 12.98 -2.67 -13.12
CA SER A 3 13.82 -2.08 -14.18
C SER A 3 13.86 -2.99 -15.41
N VAL A 4 14.02 -2.41 -16.58
CA VAL A 4 14.15 -3.20 -17.83
C VAL A 4 15.41 -4.09 -17.80
N ASP A 5 16.49 -3.62 -17.18
CA ASP A 5 17.71 -4.41 -17.03
C ASP A 5 17.46 -5.65 -16.17
N PHE A 6 16.75 -5.49 -15.02
CA PHE A 6 16.35 -6.64 -14.20
C PHE A 6 15.49 -7.65 -14.99
N ILE A 7 14.52 -7.14 -15.76
CA ILE A 7 13.66 -8.00 -16.60
C ILE A 7 14.48 -8.76 -17.61
N ARG A 8 15.45 -8.12 -18.25
CA ARG A 8 16.34 -8.73 -19.26
C ARG A 8 17.21 -9.84 -18.66
N GLU A 9 17.80 -9.56 -17.48
CA GLU A 9 18.69 -10.49 -16.80
C GLU A 9 17.95 -11.64 -16.12
N ASN A 10 16.65 -11.45 -15.77
CA ASN A 10 15.86 -12.38 -14.98
C ASN A 10 14.50 -12.71 -15.64
N LYS A 11 14.48 -12.83 -16.98
CA LYS A 11 13.24 -13.04 -17.77
C LYS A 11 12.38 -14.17 -17.21
N ASP A 12 12.99 -15.33 -16.94
CA ASP A 12 12.27 -16.51 -16.44
C ASP A 12 11.64 -16.29 -15.06
N LYS A 13 12.33 -15.58 -14.15
CA LYS A 13 11.78 -15.22 -12.84
C LYS A 13 10.58 -14.28 -12.97
N VAL A 14 10.64 -13.33 -13.91
CA VAL A 14 9.52 -12.41 -14.17
C VAL A 14 8.33 -13.12 -14.77
N LEU A 15 8.54 -14.04 -15.73
CA LEU A 15 7.49 -14.86 -16.30
C LEU A 15 6.84 -15.77 -15.24
N LEU A 16 7.64 -16.35 -14.34
CA LEU A 16 7.13 -17.13 -13.21
C LEU A 16 6.32 -16.26 -12.25
N ALA A 17 6.77 -15.04 -11.93
CA ALA A 17 6.02 -14.10 -11.09
C ALA A 17 4.68 -13.70 -11.72
N LEU A 18 4.63 -13.44 -13.02
CA LEU A 18 3.39 -13.21 -13.77
C LEU A 18 2.41 -14.38 -13.62
N LYS A 19 2.90 -15.61 -13.85
CA LYS A 19 2.10 -16.84 -13.70
C LYS A 19 1.57 -16.98 -12.26
N ASN A 20 2.44 -16.89 -11.27
CA ASN A 20 2.11 -17.11 -9.86
C ASN A 20 1.17 -16.05 -9.28
N LYS A 21 1.28 -14.79 -9.74
CA LYS A 21 0.38 -13.68 -9.37
C LYS A 21 -0.84 -13.57 -10.29
N LYS A 22 -1.03 -14.49 -11.23
CA LYS A 22 -2.15 -14.50 -12.19
C LYS A 22 -2.28 -13.18 -12.97
N ARG A 23 -1.15 -12.65 -13.43
CA ARG A 23 -1.09 -11.42 -14.24
C ARG A 23 -0.55 -11.71 -15.63
N VAL A 24 -0.89 -10.82 -16.55
CA VAL A 24 -0.44 -10.92 -17.95
C VAL A 24 0.30 -9.64 -18.31
N ALA A 25 1.51 -9.79 -18.83
CA ALA A 25 2.28 -8.70 -19.43
C ALA A 25 3.14 -9.29 -20.58
N ASP A 26 3.33 -8.49 -21.63
CA ASP A 26 4.15 -8.88 -22.78
C ASP A 26 5.61 -8.49 -22.54
N ILE A 27 6.40 -9.44 -22.01
CA ILE A 27 7.81 -9.22 -21.70
C ILE A 27 8.65 -9.05 -22.96
N ASP A 28 8.33 -9.75 -24.06
CA ASP A 28 9.07 -9.64 -25.31
C ASP A 28 8.85 -8.27 -25.95
N LYS A 29 7.63 -7.74 -25.88
CA LYS A 29 7.34 -6.36 -26.32
C LYS A 29 8.11 -5.32 -25.51
N ILE A 30 8.20 -5.49 -24.17
CA ILE A 30 8.98 -4.62 -23.30
C ILE A 30 10.45 -4.59 -23.72
N LEU A 31 11.04 -5.77 -23.94
CA LEU A 31 12.45 -5.89 -24.33
C LEU A 31 12.70 -5.30 -25.72
N SER A 32 11.80 -5.52 -26.67
CA SER A 32 11.92 -4.95 -28.02
C SER A 32 11.80 -3.42 -28.03
N LEU A 33 10.90 -2.86 -27.21
CA LEU A 33 10.77 -1.41 -27.05
C LEU A 33 12.01 -0.79 -26.42
N ASP A 34 12.65 -1.45 -25.45
CA ASP A 34 13.89 -0.97 -24.88
C ASP A 34 15.06 -1.02 -25.88
N GLU A 35 15.15 -2.06 -26.71
CA GLU A 35 16.14 -2.11 -27.79
C GLU A 35 15.94 -0.97 -28.79
N LYS A 36 14.69 -0.72 -29.21
CA LYS A 36 14.37 0.43 -30.08
C LYS A 36 14.76 1.75 -29.42
N ARG A 37 14.41 1.94 -28.14
CA ARG A 37 14.78 3.14 -27.39
C ARG A 37 16.29 3.35 -27.33
N ARG A 38 17.06 2.30 -27.03
CA ARG A 38 18.53 2.34 -27.00
C ARG A 38 19.12 2.71 -28.36
N SER A 39 18.61 2.12 -29.44
CA SER A 39 19.02 2.44 -30.81
C SER A 39 18.76 3.89 -31.15
N LEU A 40 17.58 4.42 -30.86
CA LEU A 40 17.22 5.83 -31.07
C LEU A 40 18.11 6.79 -30.27
N ILE A 41 18.41 6.46 -29.01
CA ILE A 41 19.32 7.25 -28.16
C ILE A 41 20.73 7.26 -28.77
N GLN A 42 21.23 6.14 -29.27
CA GLN A 42 22.52 6.04 -29.91
C GLN A 42 22.56 6.87 -31.20
N GLU A 43 21.53 6.78 -32.05
CA GLU A 43 21.40 7.60 -33.25
C GLU A 43 21.38 9.10 -32.91
N MET A 44 20.61 9.49 -31.89
CA MET A 44 20.57 10.88 -31.41
C MET A 44 21.94 11.36 -30.97
N GLN A 45 22.74 10.54 -30.29
CA GLN A 45 24.09 10.90 -29.87
C GLN A 45 24.99 11.15 -31.04
N VAL A 46 24.98 10.28 -32.07
CA VAL A 46 25.78 10.46 -33.30
C VAL A 46 25.44 11.79 -33.98
N ILE A 47 24.14 12.10 -34.10
CA ILE A 47 23.69 13.34 -34.74
C ILE A 47 24.05 14.58 -33.91
N ARG A 48 23.99 14.48 -32.57
CA ARG A 48 24.45 15.54 -31.67
C ARG A 48 25.96 15.80 -31.82
N GLU A 49 26.77 14.77 -31.99
CA GLU A 49 28.20 14.89 -32.26
C GLU A 49 28.46 15.57 -33.63
N GLU A 50 27.72 15.19 -34.67
CA GLU A 50 27.78 15.85 -36.00
C GLU A 50 27.43 17.32 -35.88
N ARG A 51 26.35 17.68 -35.19
CA ARG A 51 25.98 19.08 -34.90
C ARG A 51 27.10 19.84 -34.22
N ASN A 52 27.74 19.23 -33.22
CA ASN A 52 28.82 19.87 -32.47
C ASN A 52 30.10 20.05 -33.32
N LYS A 53 30.38 19.15 -34.28
CA LYS A 53 31.45 19.27 -35.26
C LYS A 53 31.16 20.39 -36.28
N LEU A 54 29.93 20.43 -36.79
CA LEU A 54 29.50 21.47 -37.74
C LEU A 54 29.56 22.87 -37.13
N ALA A 55 29.18 23.01 -35.86
CA ALA A 55 29.22 24.29 -35.14
C ALA A 55 30.65 24.87 -34.96
N LYS A 56 31.72 24.07 -35.16
CA LYS A 56 33.13 24.49 -35.11
C LYS A 56 33.69 24.86 -36.47
N GLN A 57 32.92 24.68 -37.57
CA GLN A 57 33.33 25.00 -38.92
C GLN A 57 32.94 26.43 -39.29
N PRO A 58 33.59 27.04 -40.31
CA PRO A 58 33.18 28.35 -40.83
C PRO A 58 31.73 28.35 -41.30
N PHE A 59 31.04 29.46 -41.06
CA PHE A 59 29.64 29.63 -41.45
C PHE A 59 29.52 29.80 -42.96
N THR A 60 28.91 28.85 -43.65
CA THR A 60 28.63 28.84 -45.08
C THR A 60 27.15 28.51 -45.32
N ASP A 61 26.65 28.79 -46.53
CA ASP A 61 25.26 28.41 -46.86
C ASP A 61 25.04 26.89 -46.78
N GLU A 62 26.04 26.10 -47.10
CA GLU A 62 26.02 24.64 -46.98
C GLU A 62 25.95 24.22 -45.50
N SER A 63 26.78 24.82 -44.62
CA SER A 63 26.73 24.54 -43.17
C SER A 63 25.41 24.96 -42.56
N LYS A 64 24.76 26.01 -43.04
CA LYS A 64 23.43 26.45 -42.63
C LYS A 64 22.35 25.46 -43.06
N LEU A 65 22.39 24.95 -44.30
CA LEU A 65 21.44 23.93 -44.77
C LEU A 65 21.57 22.64 -43.97
N ARG A 66 22.83 22.18 -43.81
CA ARG A 66 23.12 20.96 -43.00
C ARG A 66 22.69 21.11 -41.55
N GLY A 67 22.89 22.29 -40.95
CA GLY A 67 22.41 22.58 -39.57
C GLY A 67 20.89 22.51 -39.44
N LYS A 68 20.15 22.92 -40.49
CA LYS A 68 18.69 22.80 -40.52
C LYS A 68 18.25 21.33 -40.60
N GLU A 69 18.86 20.53 -41.48
CA GLU A 69 18.60 19.10 -41.60
C GLU A 69 18.85 18.35 -40.29
N ILE A 70 19.99 18.60 -39.62
CA ILE A 70 20.34 18.06 -38.33
C ILE A 70 19.28 18.40 -37.27
N LYS A 71 18.83 19.66 -37.24
CA LYS A 71 17.78 20.10 -36.29
C LYS A 71 16.46 19.36 -36.48
N GLU A 72 16.02 19.24 -37.75
CA GLU A 72 14.77 18.51 -38.06
C GLU A 72 14.89 17.02 -37.69
N LYS A 73 16.05 16.40 -38.01
CA LYS A 73 16.32 15.00 -37.68
C LYS A 73 16.34 14.76 -36.14
N LEU A 74 17.00 15.64 -35.37
CA LEU A 74 16.99 15.57 -33.91
C LEU A 74 15.58 15.69 -33.35
N LYS A 75 14.76 16.60 -33.85
CA LYS A 75 13.37 16.78 -33.43
C LYS A 75 12.51 15.53 -33.68
N SER A 76 12.71 14.88 -34.85
CA SER A 76 12.02 13.64 -35.18
C SER A 76 12.42 12.51 -34.22
N ILE A 77 13.72 12.29 -33.99
CA ILE A 77 14.23 11.24 -33.11
C ILE A 77 13.78 11.49 -31.66
N GLU A 78 13.80 12.73 -31.17
CA GLU A 78 13.32 13.07 -29.82
C GLU A 78 11.81 12.74 -29.66
N ALA A 79 11.00 12.97 -30.70
CA ALA A 79 9.60 12.59 -30.72
C ALA A 79 9.43 11.07 -30.71
N ASP A 80 10.23 10.32 -31.50
CA ASP A 80 10.19 8.86 -31.55
C ASP A 80 10.64 8.24 -30.22
N ILE A 81 11.64 8.81 -29.55
CA ILE A 81 12.06 8.40 -28.20
C ILE A 81 10.90 8.59 -27.23
N ALA A 82 10.28 9.78 -27.22
CA ALA A 82 9.18 10.07 -26.28
C ALA A 82 7.98 9.12 -26.48
N LEU A 83 7.63 8.80 -27.72
CA LEU A 83 6.58 7.83 -28.03
C LEU A 83 6.96 6.42 -27.57
N THR A 84 8.19 6.00 -27.83
CA THR A 84 8.69 4.67 -27.44
C THR A 84 8.75 4.55 -25.91
N GLU A 85 9.20 5.57 -25.19
CA GLU A 85 9.23 5.60 -23.73
C GLU A 85 7.82 5.53 -23.15
N LYS A 86 6.86 6.26 -23.70
CA LYS A 86 5.47 6.19 -23.27
C LYS A 86 4.86 4.79 -23.44
N GLU A 87 5.12 4.15 -24.58
CA GLU A 87 4.67 2.78 -24.84
C GLU A 87 5.33 1.79 -23.89
N LEU A 88 6.64 1.93 -23.68
CA LEU A 88 7.42 1.10 -22.75
C LEU A 88 6.90 1.24 -21.32
N ASP A 89 6.66 2.45 -20.84
CA ASP A 89 6.13 2.71 -19.49
C ASP A 89 4.73 2.10 -19.33
N THR A 90 3.90 2.14 -20.36
CA THR A 90 2.57 1.51 -20.36
C THR A 90 2.70 0.00 -20.15
N HIS A 91 3.54 -0.69 -20.90
CA HIS A 91 3.76 -2.13 -20.75
C HIS A 91 4.41 -2.49 -19.41
N LEU A 92 5.45 -1.76 -18.99
CA LEU A 92 6.13 -1.94 -17.71
C LEU A 92 5.19 -1.77 -16.51
N SER A 93 4.19 -0.90 -16.62
CA SER A 93 3.24 -0.63 -15.53
C SER A 93 2.42 -1.86 -15.15
N HIS A 94 2.26 -2.84 -16.05
CA HIS A 94 1.52 -4.07 -15.85
C HIS A 94 2.39 -5.26 -15.38
N VAL A 95 3.70 -5.06 -15.22
CA VAL A 95 4.58 -6.12 -14.70
C VAL A 95 4.57 -6.07 -13.16
N PRO A 96 4.15 -7.13 -12.47
CA PRO A 96 4.18 -7.19 -11.02
C PRO A 96 5.60 -7.32 -10.48
N ASN A 97 5.78 -7.08 -9.20
CA ASN A 97 7.04 -7.35 -8.53
C ASN A 97 7.26 -8.86 -8.35
N VAL A 98 8.53 -9.28 -8.32
CA VAL A 98 8.91 -10.68 -8.14
C VAL A 98 8.89 -11.03 -6.65
N PRO A 99 8.10 -12.02 -6.20
CA PRO A 99 8.10 -12.49 -4.83
C PRO A 99 9.46 -13.02 -4.40
N LEU A 100 9.77 -12.91 -3.09
CA LEU A 100 10.97 -13.54 -2.50
C LEU A 100 10.82 -15.07 -2.51
N ASP A 101 11.94 -15.78 -2.52
CA ASP A 101 11.98 -17.25 -2.63
C ASP A 101 11.30 -17.95 -1.44
N GLU A 102 11.24 -17.30 -0.25
CA GLU A 102 10.54 -17.82 0.92
C GLU A 102 9.01 -17.70 0.88
N VAL A 103 8.46 -17.00 -0.12
CA VAL A 103 7.01 -16.82 -0.27
C VAL A 103 6.38 -18.09 -0.86
N PRO A 104 5.37 -18.69 -0.21
CA PRO A 104 4.73 -19.90 -0.72
C PRO A 104 4.04 -19.62 -2.07
N VAL A 105 4.21 -20.55 -2.99
CA VAL A 105 3.48 -20.51 -4.27
C VAL A 105 2.08 -21.06 -4.03
N GLY A 106 1.07 -20.27 -4.33
CA GLY A 106 -0.33 -20.63 -4.11
C GLY A 106 -1.27 -19.84 -5.01
N THR A 107 -2.55 -20.17 -4.94
CA THR A 107 -3.58 -19.64 -5.83
C THR A 107 -4.55 -18.68 -5.15
N ASP A 108 -4.84 -18.88 -3.86
CA ASP A 108 -5.79 -18.06 -3.10
C ASP A 108 -5.50 -18.15 -1.58
N GLU A 109 -6.37 -17.57 -0.77
CA GLU A 109 -6.26 -17.49 0.70
C GLU A 109 -6.05 -18.84 1.41
N LYS A 110 -6.43 -19.97 0.78
CA LYS A 110 -6.28 -21.31 1.37
C LYS A 110 -4.84 -21.80 1.33
N ASP A 111 -4.03 -21.24 0.45
CA ASP A 111 -2.62 -21.58 0.30
C ASP A 111 -1.70 -20.71 1.17
N ASN A 112 -2.27 -19.80 1.97
CA ASN A 112 -1.53 -19.00 2.93
C ASN A 112 -1.03 -19.88 4.08
N VAL A 113 0.18 -19.63 4.56
CA VAL A 113 0.82 -20.44 5.61
C VAL A 113 0.66 -19.77 6.97
N GLU A 114 0.01 -20.46 7.90
CA GLU A 114 -0.07 -20.01 9.29
C GLU A 114 1.30 -20.17 9.97
N LEU A 115 1.90 -19.06 10.36
CA LEU A 115 3.20 -19.04 11.01
C LEU A 115 3.11 -19.25 12.52
N ARG A 116 2.11 -18.64 13.16
CA ARG A 116 1.87 -18.73 14.61
C ARG A 116 0.48 -18.28 15.00
N LYS A 117 0.04 -18.76 16.16
CA LYS A 117 -1.12 -18.24 16.91
C LYS A 117 -0.66 -17.66 18.23
N VAL A 118 -1.27 -16.57 18.66
CA VAL A 118 -0.95 -15.88 19.91
C VAL A 118 -2.24 -15.55 20.64
N GLY A 119 -2.25 -15.77 21.97
CA GLY A 119 -3.42 -15.62 22.81
C GLY A 119 -4.40 -16.81 22.70
N THR A 120 -5.40 -16.81 23.55
CA THR A 120 -6.46 -17.83 23.58
C THR A 120 -7.81 -17.15 23.36
N PRO A 121 -8.60 -17.60 22.37
CA PRO A 121 -9.98 -17.13 22.22
C PRO A 121 -10.76 -17.26 23.54
N PRO A 122 -11.59 -16.25 23.90
CA PRO A 122 -12.37 -16.33 25.11
C PRO A 122 -13.39 -17.48 25.05
N ALA A 123 -13.56 -18.15 26.17
CA ALA A 123 -14.63 -19.11 26.35
C ALA A 123 -15.85 -18.44 27.03
N PHE A 124 -17.02 -18.56 26.41
CA PHE A 124 -18.27 -18.02 26.95
C PHE A 124 -19.15 -19.12 27.50
N ASP A 125 -19.79 -18.87 28.64
CA ASP A 125 -20.86 -19.73 29.22
C ASP A 125 -22.26 -19.36 28.67
N PHE A 126 -22.28 -18.51 27.63
CA PHE A 126 -23.47 -18.01 26.94
C PHE A 126 -23.20 -17.93 25.44
N THR A 127 -24.24 -17.81 24.64
CA THR A 127 -24.07 -17.57 23.17
C THR A 127 -23.59 -16.14 22.91
N PRO A 128 -22.40 -15.95 22.37
CA PRO A 128 -21.89 -14.62 22.09
C PRO A 128 -22.73 -13.92 21.01
N GLN A 129 -23.07 -12.66 21.27
CA GLN A 129 -23.75 -11.78 20.31
C GLN A 129 -22.75 -11.20 19.30
N SER A 130 -23.22 -10.91 18.11
CA SER A 130 -22.43 -10.20 17.10
C SER A 130 -22.25 -8.72 17.47
N HIS A 131 -21.21 -8.09 16.91
CA HIS A 131 -21.01 -6.64 17.06
C HIS A 131 -22.22 -5.83 16.56
N ILE A 132 -23.03 -6.37 15.63
CA ILE A 132 -24.25 -5.72 15.15
C ILE A 132 -25.31 -5.70 16.26
N GLU A 133 -25.57 -6.86 16.90
CA GLU A 133 -26.54 -6.99 17.98
C GLU A 133 -26.11 -6.17 19.20
N LEU A 134 -24.85 -6.32 19.63
CA LEU A 134 -24.28 -5.54 20.74
C LEU A 134 -24.33 -4.04 20.44
N GLY A 135 -23.87 -3.63 19.28
CA GLY A 135 -23.79 -2.23 18.91
C GLY A 135 -25.15 -1.55 18.82
N THR A 136 -26.17 -2.27 18.35
CA THR A 136 -27.57 -1.77 18.31
C THR A 136 -28.16 -1.69 19.71
N LYS A 137 -27.99 -2.77 20.52
CA LYS A 137 -28.55 -2.84 21.90
C LYS A 137 -27.94 -1.77 22.80
N LEU A 138 -26.63 -1.53 22.70
CA LEU A 138 -25.90 -0.54 23.49
C LEU A 138 -25.98 0.89 22.91
N ASP A 139 -26.74 1.08 21.86
CA ASP A 139 -26.89 2.37 21.13
C ASP A 139 -25.56 3.01 20.72
N ILE A 140 -24.56 2.17 20.35
CA ILE A 140 -23.24 2.62 19.92
C ILE A 140 -23.03 2.51 18.39
N LEU A 141 -23.94 1.83 17.69
CA LEU A 141 -23.96 1.66 16.23
C LEU A 141 -25.36 1.95 15.69
N ASP A 142 -25.41 2.69 14.56
CA ASP A 142 -26.66 2.95 13.85
C ASP A 142 -26.45 2.71 12.34
N PHE A 143 -26.84 1.53 11.90
CA PHE A 143 -26.77 1.14 10.49
C PHE A 143 -27.94 1.67 9.66
N GLU A 144 -29.12 1.83 10.26
CA GLU A 144 -30.31 2.29 9.56
C GLU A 144 -30.13 3.74 9.08
N ARG A 145 -29.77 4.63 10.01
CA ARG A 145 -29.48 6.02 9.66
C ARG A 145 -28.20 6.15 8.82
N GLY A 146 -27.22 5.30 9.04
CA GLY A 146 -26.02 5.22 8.23
C GLY A 146 -26.36 4.89 6.76
N ALA A 147 -27.15 3.86 6.52
CA ALA A 147 -27.60 3.49 5.18
C ALA A 147 -28.48 4.57 4.53
N LYS A 148 -29.33 5.24 5.33
CA LYS A 148 -30.15 6.35 4.84
C LYS A 148 -29.31 7.53 4.32
N VAL A 149 -28.22 7.84 4.99
CA VAL A 149 -27.38 9.02 4.68
C VAL A 149 -26.32 8.69 3.63
N SER A 150 -25.68 7.51 3.75
CA SER A 150 -24.48 7.14 2.95
C SER A 150 -24.71 5.94 2.01
N GLY A 151 -25.92 5.38 1.98
CA GLY A 151 -26.23 4.19 1.17
C GLY A 151 -25.71 2.90 1.80
N PHE A 152 -25.53 1.88 0.95
CA PHE A 152 -25.04 0.56 1.36
C PHE A 152 -23.71 0.66 2.08
N ARG A 153 -23.52 -0.10 3.18
CA ARG A 153 -22.34 -0.07 4.06
C ARG A 153 -22.12 1.26 4.83
N GLY A 154 -23.09 2.17 4.79
CA GLY A 154 -23.09 3.36 5.66
C GLY A 154 -23.38 2.98 7.12
N TYR A 155 -22.73 3.66 8.04
CA TYR A 155 -22.89 3.45 9.47
C TYR A 155 -22.64 4.74 10.24
N PHE A 156 -23.18 4.83 11.45
CA PHE A 156 -22.76 5.81 12.45
C PHE A 156 -22.21 5.08 13.67
N LEU A 157 -21.06 5.52 14.16
CA LEU A 157 -20.62 5.25 15.52
C LEU A 157 -21.20 6.33 16.44
N LYS A 158 -21.78 5.92 17.58
CA LYS A 158 -22.45 6.81 18.52
C LYS A 158 -21.91 6.63 19.93
N ASN A 159 -22.15 7.63 20.78
CA ASN A 159 -21.95 7.53 22.22
C ASN A 159 -20.58 6.91 22.59
N GLN A 160 -20.55 5.94 23.50
CA GLN A 160 -19.33 5.25 23.93
C GLN A 160 -18.60 4.52 22.79
N GLY A 161 -19.30 4.10 21.72
CA GLY A 161 -18.67 3.48 20.55
C GLY A 161 -17.80 4.45 19.75
N ALA A 162 -18.24 5.68 19.58
CA ALA A 162 -17.45 6.73 18.92
C ALA A 162 -16.20 7.11 19.76
N ILE A 163 -16.37 7.19 21.09
CA ILE A 163 -15.25 7.48 22.00
C ILE A 163 -14.23 6.33 21.98
N LEU A 164 -14.69 5.08 22.05
CA LEU A 164 -13.82 3.89 21.98
C LEU A 164 -13.01 3.88 20.67
N HIS A 165 -13.66 4.17 19.55
CA HIS A 165 -13.01 4.26 18.24
C HIS A 165 -11.88 5.30 18.23
N MET A 166 -12.14 6.51 18.71
CA MET A 166 -11.13 7.57 18.77
C MET A 166 -10.01 7.25 19.75
N ALA A 167 -10.34 6.66 20.92
CA ALA A 167 -9.36 6.24 21.91
C ALA A 167 -8.41 5.16 21.36
N LEU A 168 -8.93 4.19 20.62
CA LEU A 168 -8.15 3.14 19.97
C LEU A 168 -7.14 3.74 18.96
N LEU A 169 -7.60 4.61 18.06
CA LEU A 169 -6.74 5.24 17.07
C LEU A 169 -5.65 6.11 17.73
N LEU A 170 -6.04 6.89 18.74
CA LEU A 170 -5.12 7.76 19.48
C LEU A 170 -4.07 6.95 20.26
N HIS A 171 -4.48 5.84 20.90
CA HIS A 171 -3.56 4.96 21.63
C HIS A 171 -2.45 4.44 20.70
N VAL A 172 -2.84 3.88 19.55
CA VAL A 172 -1.90 3.32 18.57
C VAL A 172 -0.98 4.41 17.98
N PHE A 173 -1.55 5.57 17.65
CA PHE A 173 -0.80 6.69 17.11
C PHE A 173 0.27 7.20 18.09
N LYS A 174 -0.10 7.38 19.39
CA LYS A 174 0.83 7.78 20.45
C LYS A 174 1.90 6.72 20.70
N LYS A 175 1.52 5.43 20.76
CA LYS A 175 2.45 4.31 20.98
C LYS A 175 3.55 4.29 19.92
N LEU A 176 3.21 4.36 18.65
CA LEU A 176 4.18 4.33 17.56
C LEU A 176 5.02 5.62 17.49
N THR A 177 4.42 6.78 17.81
CA THR A 177 5.19 8.02 17.97
C THR A 177 6.25 7.89 19.06
N ALA A 178 5.90 7.29 20.20
CA ALA A 178 6.86 7.03 21.28
C ALA A 178 7.99 6.04 20.91
N LYS A 179 7.75 5.17 19.92
CA LYS A 179 8.77 4.28 19.31
C LYS A 179 9.63 4.99 18.25
N GLY A 180 9.52 6.31 18.08
CA GLY A 180 10.34 7.11 17.18
C GLY A 180 9.82 7.22 15.74
N TYR A 181 8.56 6.82 15.48
CA TYR A 181 7.91 7.09 14.20
C TYR A 181 7.46 8.55 14.12
N THR A 182 7.72 9.21 13.01
CA THR A 182 7.22 10.57 12.75
C THR A 182 5.71 10.55 12.53
N PRO A 183 4.91 11.23 13.37
CA PRO A 183 3.46 11.25 13.24
C PRO A 183 3.02 12.15 12.07
N LEU A 184 2.09 11.64 11.25
CA LEU A 184 1.50 12.35 10.13
C LEU A 184 -0.03 12.24 10.14
N ILE A 185 -0.70 13.31 9.74
CA ILE A 185 -2.08 13.28 9.25
C ILE A 185 -1.99 13.38 7.73
N ALA A 186 -2.29 12.30 7.03
CA ALA A 186 -2.11 12.21 5.60
C ALA A 186 -3.29 12.82 4.82
N PRO A 187 -3.06 13.48 3.67
CA PRO A 187 -4.14 13.99 2.83
C PRO A 187 -5.01 12.85 2.30
N SER A 188 -6.33 13.05 2.34
CA SER A 188 -7.31 12.08 1.84
C SER A 188 -7.58 12.25 0.34
N ILE A 189 -7.41 13.46 -0.19
CA ILE A 189 -7.51 13.75 -1.62
C ILE A 189 -6.11 13.73 -2.20
N VAL A 190 -5.89 12.87 -3.18
CA VAL A 190 -4.58 12.59 -3.75
C VAL A 190 -4.60 12.66 -5.27
N LYS A 191 -3.44 12.88 -5.89
CA LYS A 191 -3.26 12.90 -7.33
C LYS A 191 -3.04 11.49 -7.89
N ARG A 192 -3.41 11.26 -9.16
CA ARG A 192 -3.27 9.96 -9.85
C ARG A 192 -1.85 9.38 -9.75
N PHE A 193 -0.81 10.24 -9.85
CA PHE A 193 0.57 9.77 -9.80
C PHE A 193 0.92 9.07 -8.48
N THR A 194 0.28 9.42 -7.35
CA THR A 194 0.51 8.77 -6.05
C THR A 194 -0.09 7.37 -6.02
N LEU A 195 -1.29 7.19 -6.61
CA LEU A 195 -1.94 5.89 -6.79
C LEU A 195 -1.13 4.98 -7.72
N PHE A 196 -0.60 5.55 -8.80
CA PHE A 196 0.29 4.84 -9.71
C PHE A 196 1.61 4.49 -9.00
N GLY A 197 2.17 5.44 -8.29
CA GLY A 197 3.42 5.29 -7.54
C GLY A 197 3.36 4.19 -6.48
N SER A 198 2.30 4.15 -5.70
CA SER A 198 2.08 3.12 -4.68
C SER A 198 1.72 1.75 -5.26
N GLY A 199 1.35 1.69 -6.56
CA GLY A 199 0.98 0.44 -7.25
C GLY A 199 -0.49 0.06 -7.16
N HIS A 200 -1.36 0.95 -6.68
CA HIS A 200 -2.81 0.77 -6.74
C HIS A 200 -3.32 0.84 -8.19
N LEU A 201 -2.66 1.65 -9.03
CA LEU A 201 -2.92 1.67 -10.46
C LEU A 201 -1.76 0.97 -11.22
N PRO A 202 -2.06 0.28 -12.34
CA PRO A 202 -3.35 0.22 -13.06
C PRO A 202 -4.35 -0.82 -12.52
N TRP A 203 -3.95 -1.74 -11.64
CA TRP A 203 -4.75 -2.94 -11.29
C TRP A 203 -6.00 -2.64 -10.47
N GLY A 204 -5.94 -1.67 -9.55
CA GLY A 204 -7.02 -1.30 -8.63
C GLY A 204 -7.94 -0.17 -9.12
N GLU A 205 -8.01 0.10 -10.41
CA GLU A 205 -8.77 1.24 -10.94
C GLU A 205 -10.26 1.22 -10.55
N LYS A 206 -10.84 0.04 -10.40
CA LYS A 206 -12.23 -0.13 -9.96
C LYS A 206 -12.42 0.02 -8.44
N GLU A 207 -11.35 -0.04 -7.67
CA GLU A 207 -11.37 0.01 -6.20
C GLU A 207 -11.22 1.44 -5.64
N VAL A 208 -10.78 2.38 -6.46
CA VAL A 208 -10.57 3.78 -6.05
C VAL A 208 -11.74 4.67 -6.43
N TYR A 209 -12.03 5.66 -5.59
CA TYR A 209 -12.97 6.73 -5.90
C TYR A 209 -12.26 7.85 -6.65
N LYS A 210 -12.66 8.09 -7.90
CA LYS A 210 -12.27 9.28 -8.66
C LYS A 210 -13.25 10.40 -8.34
N LEU A 211 -12.72 11.59 -8.04
CA LEU A 211 -13.53 12.79 -7.83
C LEU A 211 -13.85 13.44 -9.18
N ASN A 212 -15.12 13.80 -9.36
CA ASN A 212 -15.58 14.54 -10.52
C ASN A 212 -15.64 16.04 -10.13
N GLY A 213 -14.83 16.86 -10.76
CA GLY A 213 -14.75 18.30 -10.49
C GLY A 213 -13.77 18.97 -11.46
N ASP A 214 -13.38 20.20 -11.16
CA ASP A 214 -12.44 20.98 -12.01
C ASP A 214 -11.03 20.32 -12.08
N ASP A 215 -10.68 19.52 -11.09
CA ASP A 215 -9.45 18.74 -11.06
C ASP A 215 -9.72 17.28 -11.40
N GLU A 216 -9.65 16.94 -12.69
CA GLU A 216 -9.88 15.59 -13.21
C GLU A 216 -8.85 14.55 -12.69
N ASP A 217 -7.77 14.98 -12.05
CA ASP A 217 -6.70 14.12 -11.52
C ASP A 217 -6.81 13.89 -9.99
N ALA A 218 -7.96 14.15 -9.40
CA ALA A 218 -8.20 13.99 -7.98
C ALA A 218 -8.92 12.67 -7.65
N TYR A 219 -8.44 11.99 -6.58
CA TYR A 219 -8.94 10.70 -6.10
C TYR A 219 -9.02 10.71 -4.57
N LEU A 220 -9.91 9.89 -4.01
CA LEU A 220 -9.89 9.59 -2.57
C LEU A 220 -8.88 8.48 -2.28
N SER A 221 -8.08 8.68 -1.24
CA SER A 221 -7.05 7.71 -0.84
C SER A 221 -7.66 6.48 -0.19
N ALA A 222 -7.24 5.30 -0.63
CA ALA A 222 -7.66 4.02 -0.06
C ALA A 222 -6.87 3.63 1.20
N THR A 223 -5.76 4.32 1.50
CA THR A 223 -4.84 4.07 2.63
C THR A 223 -3.84 5.21 2.75
N ALA A 224 -3.36 5.49 3.97
CA ALA A 224 -2.26 6.44 4.17
C ALA A 224 -0.95 6.02 3.47
N GLU A 225 -0.77 4.74 3.15
CA GLU A 225 0.35 4.26 2.33
C GLU A 225 0.53 5.11 1.07
N ILE A 226 -0.57 5.43 0.37
CA ILE A 226 -0.54 6.15 -0.91
C ILE A 226 0.15 7.52 -0.80
N PRO A 227 -0.36 8.47 0.02
CA PRO A 227 0.27 9.78 0.15
C PRO A 227 1.62 9.74 0.89
N VAL A 228 1.78 8.86 1.89
CA VAL A 228 3.01 8.83 2.69
C VAL A 228 4.18 8.22 1.93
N THR A 229 3.96 7.16 1.14
CA THR A 229 5.02 6.64 0.26
C THR A 229 5.43 7.68 -0.79
N ALA A 230 4.49 8.51 -1.26
CA ALA A 230 4.76 9.58 -2.22
C ALA A 230 5.39 10.85 -1.59
N TYR A 231 5.56 10.90 -0.27
CA TYR A 231 6.04 12.08 0.47
C TYR A 231 7.36 12.63 -0.08
N PHE A 232 8.27 11.75 -0.47
CA PHE A 232 9.58 12.11 -1.05
C PHE A 232 9.65 11.95 -2.59
N SER A 233 8.52 12.05 -3.29
CA SER A 233 8.51 11.90 -4.76
C SER A 233 9.47 12.85 -5.44
N ASN A 234 10.27 12.31 -6.39
CA ASN A 234 11.32 13.01 -7.15
C ASN A 234 12.50 13.53 -6.30
N GLU A 235 12.69 13.01 -5.08
CA GLU A 235 13.80 13.42 -4.22
C GLU A 235 14.92 12.39 -4.16
N THR A 236 16.14 12.87 -3.84
CA THR A 236 17.29 12.04 -3.52
C THR A 236 17.72 12.30 -2.08
N LEU A 237 17.42 11.34 -1.21
CA LEU A 237 17.74 11.39 0.22
C LEU A 237 19.24 11.13 0.47
N GLN A 238 19.72 11.39 1.67
CA GLN A 238 21.06 10.97 2.08
C GLN A 238 20.98 9.60 2.76
N GLU A 239 21.93 8.70 2.47
CA GLU A 239 21.98 7.37 3.09
C GLU A 239 21.93 7.39 4.62
N LYS A 240 22.59 8.38 5.24
CA LYS A 240 22.65 8.53 6.70
C LYS A 240 21.30 8.87 7.35
N ASP A 241 20.34 9.37 6.55
CA ASP A 241 19.02 9.80 7.01
C ASP A 241 17.97 8.69 6.90
N LEU A 242 18.35 7.51 6.40
CA LEU A 242 17.52 6.33 6.29
C LEU A 242 17.74 5.37 7.47
N PRO A 243 16.71 4.65 7.91
CA PRO A 243 15.33 4.67 7.39
C PRO A 243 14.51 5.89 7.87
N LYS A 244 13.58 6.37 7.02
CA LYS A 244 12.53 7.31 7.42
C LYS A 244 11.32 6.51 7.85
N LYS A 245 10.88 6.67 9.10
CA LYS A 245 9.76 5.94 9.71
C LYS A 245 8.60 6.87 9.99
N PHE A 246 7.42 6.53 9.49
CA PHE A 246 6.20 7.31 9.64
C PHE A 246 5.08 6.48 10.26
N VAL A 247 4.30 7.10 11.13
CA VAL A 247 2.99 6.64 11.55
C VAL A 247 1.95 7.64 11.08
N ALA A 248 1.00 7.21 10.28
CA ALA A 248 0.06 8.09 9.62
C ALA A 248 -1.39 7.73 9.92
N PHE A 249 -2.17 8.74 10.31
CA PHE A 249 -3.62 8.65 10.35
C PHE A 249 -4.21 9.06 9.00
N SER A 250 -5.19 8.30 8.52
CA SER A 250 -6.06 8.73 7.42
C SER A 250 -7.44 8.08 7.49
N PRO A 251 -8.50 8.77 7.04
CA PRO A 251 -9.65 8.11 6.49
C PRO A 251 -9.22 7.37 5.21
N CYS A 252 -9.87 6.24 4.95
CA CYS A 252 -9.58 5.36 3.83
C CYS A 252 -10.87 5.09 3.07
N PHE A 253 -10.84 5.19 1.74
CA PHE A 253 -12.02 5.10 0.89
C PHE A 253 -11.83 3.99 -0.15
N ARG A 254 -12.73 3.01 -0.15
CA ARG A 254 -12.70 1.87 -1.09
C ARG A 254 -14.08 1.65 -1.68
N SER A 255 -14.16 1.53 -3.01
CA SER A 255 -15.42 1.23 -3.69
C SER A 255 -15.90 -0.19 -3.43
N GLU A 256 -15.00 -1.10 -3.02
CA GLU A 256 -15.29 -2.50 -2.76
C GLU A 256 -15.94 -3.23 -3.96
N ALA A 257 -15.61 -2.81 -5.18
CA ALA A 257 -16.20 -3.31 -6.41
C ALA A 257 -15.98 -4.82 -6.64
N GLY A 258 -14.86 -5.36 -6.13
CA GLY A 258 -14.51 -6.79 -6.23
C GLY A 258 -15.13 -7.68 -5.15
N SER A 259 -15.88 -7.12 -4.17
CA SER A 259 -16.33 -7.84 -2.98
C SER A 259 -17.84 -8.16 -2.97
N TYR A 260 -18.44 -8.30 -4.14
CA TYR A 260 -19.87 -8.59 -4.26
C TYR A 260 -20.26 -9.88 -3.52
N GLY A 261 -21.26 -9.78 -2.61
CA GLY A 261 -21.75 -10.91 -1.81
C GLY A 261 -20.95 -11.25 -0.56
N LYS A 262 -19.78 -10.63 -0.34
CA LYS A 262 -18.96 -10.86 0.88
C LYS A 262 -19.25 -9.82 1.95
N ASP A 263 -19.39 -10.27 3.21
CA ASP A 263 -19.54 -9.41 4.40
C ASP A 263 -20.56 -8.27 4.19
N LEU A 264 -21.78 -8.62 3.79
CA LEU A 264 -22.84 -7.66 3.41
C LEU A 264 -23.35 -6.80 4.57
N LYS A 265 -23.11 -7.22 5.81
CA LYS A 265 -23.62 -6.56 7.02
C LYS A 265 -22.50 -6.28 8.01
N GLY A 266 -22.71 -5.26 8.87
CA GLY A 266 -21.81 -4.91 9.94
C GLY A 266 -20.61 -4.09 9.51
N LEU A 267 -19.55 -4.12 10.32
CA LEU A 267 -18.40 -3.21 10.24
C LEU A 267 -17.17 -3.80 9.51
N TYR A 268 -17.26 -5.04 9.01
CA TYR A 268 -16.09 -5.72 8.47
C TYR A 268 -15.61 -5.15 7.11
N ARG A 269 -16.57 -4.73 6.27
CA ARG A 269 -16.29 -4.23 4.92
C ARG A 269 -17.11 -2.97 4.63
N LEU A 270 -16.42 -1.85 4.54
CA LEU A 270 -16.99 -0.52 4.48
C LEU A 270 -16.41 0.29 3.32
N HIS A 271 -17.16 1.27 2.82
CA HIS A 271 -16.68 2.22 1.81
C HIS A 271 -15.76 3.28 2.41
N GLU A 272 -15.95 3.61 3.69
CA GLU A 272 -15.11 4.52 4.46
C GLU A 272 -14.77 3.89 5.81
N PHE A 273 -13.48 3.93 6.17
CA PHE A 273 -12.96 3.50 7.47
C PHE A 273 -11.71 4.32 7.81
N TRP A 274 -11.25 4.23 9.06
CA TRP A 274 -10.09 4.98 9.51
C TRP A 274 -8.95 4.05 9.90
N LYS A 275 -7.74 4.49 9.62
CA LYS A 275 -6.57 3.63 9.77
C LYS A 275 -5.37 4.41 10.31
N ILE A 276 -4.61 3.75 11.19
CA ILE A 276 -3.23 4.11 11.51
C ILE A 276 -2.32 3.18 10.72
N GLU A 277 -1.49 3.77 9.88
CA GLU A 277 -0.57 3.06 8.99
C GLU A 277 0.86 3.37 9.36
N GLN A 278 1.72 2.36 9.39
CA GLN A 278 3.17 2.50 9.45
C GLN A 278 3.72 2.47 8.01
N VAL A 279 4.56 3.44 7.66
CA VAL A 279 5.26 3.48 6.37
C VAL A 279 6.73 3.75 6.62
N ILE A 280 7.61 2.96 6.00
CA ILE A 280 9.06 3.15 6.09
C ILE A 280 9.64 3.28 4.69
N ILE A 281 10.55 4.24 4.53
CA ILE A 281 11.44 4.37 3.38
C ILE A 281 12.84 4.03 3.85
N GLY A 282 13.41 2.94 3.33
CA GLY A 282 14.70 2.37 3.76
C GLY A 282 15.71 2.25 2.63
N LYS A 283 16.89 1.77 2.96
CA LYS A 283 17.93 1.47 1.96
C LYS A 283 17.55 0.25 1.13
N ALA A 284 18.15 0.14 -0.04
CA ALA A 284 18.04 -1.03 -0.90
C ALA A 284 18.97 -2.16 -0.42
N ASP A 285 18.63 -2.73 0.73
CA ASP A 285 19.30 -3.88 1.32
C ASP A 285 18.24 -4.88 1.79
N MET A 286 18.28 -6.11 1.30
CA MET A 286 17.25 -7.10 1.60
C MET A 286 17.37 -7.67 3.02
N ASN A 287 18.55 -7.68 3.63
CA ASN A 287 18.71 -8.12 5.00
C ASN A 287 18.14 -7.06 5.97
N GLU A 288 18.44 -5.78 5.74
CA GLU A 288 17.80 -4.67 6.48
C GLU A 288 16.29 -4.68 6.25
N ALA A 289 15.84 -4.98 5.02
CA ALA A 289 14.42 -5.06 4.68
C ALA A 289 13.65 -6.13 5.48
N ARG A 290 14.24 -7.30 5.68
CA ARG A 290 13.65 -8.34 6.54
C ARG A 290 13.57 -7.88 8.01
N THR A 291 14.59 -7.21 8.51
CA THR A 291 14.60 -6.66 9.89
C THR A 291 13.50 -5.61 10.06
N ILE A 292 13.34 -4.69 9.10
CA ILE A 292 12.29 -3.69 9.12
C ILE A 292 10.88 -4.34 9.05
N HIS A 293 10.71 -5.39 8.23
CA HIS A 293 9.45 -6.10 8.13
C HIS A 293 9.04 -6.77 9.45
N GLU A 294 10.00 -7.38 10.16
CA GLU A 294 9.75 -7.96 11.48
C GLU A 294 9.51 -6.87 12.55
N GLU A 295 10.17 -5.72 12.50
CA GLU A 295 9.89 -4.57 13.37
C GLU A 295 8.43 -4.10 13.20
N LEU A 296 7.99 -3.92 11.95
CA LEU A 296 6.61 -3.52 11.64
C LEU A 296 5.60 -4.56 12.13
N GLN A 297 5.92 -5.84 11.96
CA GLN A 297 5.11 -6.95 12.43
C GLN A 297 5.00 -6.97 13.95
N GLN A 298 6.10 -6.84 14.64
CA GLN A 298 6.14 -6.80 16.10
C GLN A 298 5.31 -5.63 16.64
N ASN A 299 5.40 -4.46 16.04
CA ASN A 299 4.60 -3.30 16.44
C ASN A 299 3.08 -3.59 16.37
N ALA A 300 2.63 -4.25 15.29
CA ALA A 300 1.22 -4.63 15.13
C ALA A 300 0.79 -5.70 16.15
N GLU A 301 1.63 -6.71 16.39
CA GLU A 301 1.34 -7.76 17.37
C GLU A 301 1.30 -7.23 18.80
N GLU A 302 2.21 -6.32 19.18
CA GLU A 302 2.17 -5.67 20.50
C GLU A 302 0.87 -4.90 20.74
N ILE A 303 0.32 -4.26 19.71
CA ILE A 303 -0.98 -3.56 19.82
C ILE A 303 -2.10 -4.57 20.15
N LEU A 304 -2.16 -5.70 19.47
CA LEU A 304 -3.16 -6.72 19.72
C LEU A 304 -2.99 -7.37 21.09
N GLN A 305 -1.76 -7.59 21.53
CA GLN A 305 -1.44 -8.13 22.86
C GLN A 305 -1.86 -7.16 23.98
N GLU A 306 -1.59 -5.86 23.83
CA GLU A 306 -2.06 -4.85 24.79
C GLU A 306 -3.57 -4.74 24.83
N LEU A 307 -4.25 -4.94 23.70
CA LEU A 307 -5.70 -5.01 23.62
C LEU A 307 -6.27 -6.32 24.17
N GLY A 308 -5.43 -7.33 24.47
CA GLY A 308 -5.88 -8.64 24.96
C GLY A 308 -6.59 -9.50 23.91
N LEU A 309 -6.32 -9.31 22.64
CA LEU A 309 -6.98 -10.01 21.53
C LEU A 309 -6.14 -11.21 21.07
N ALA A 310 -6.79 -12.37 20.91
CA ALA A 310 -6.18 -13.54 20.27
C ALA A 310 -6.11 -13.35 18.76
N TYR A 311 -4.98 -13.74 18.16
CA TYR A 311 -4.74 -13.56 16.72
C TYR A 311 -3.86 -14.68 16.15
N ARG A 312 -3.80 -14.76 14.82
CA ARG A 312 -2.83 -15.56 14.07
C ARG A 312 -2.11 -14.72 13.02
N VAL A 313 -0.89 -15.14 12.69
CA VAL A 313 -0.07 -14.53 11.65
C VAL A 313 0.04 -15.47 10.48
N LEU A 314 -0.25 -14.97 9.28
CA LEU A 314 -0.17 -15.70 8.03
C LEU A 314 0.93 -15.13 7.15
N LEU A 315 1.75 -16.01 6.54
CA LEU A 315 2.58 -15.65 5.39
C LEU A 315 1.73 -15.87 4.13
N MET A 316 1.53 -14.80 3.40
CA MET A 316 0.67 -14.80 2.22
C MET A 316 1.35 -15.50 1.04
N CYS A 317 0.58 -16.32 0.32
CA CYS A 317 1.05 -16.97 -0.90
C CYS A 317 1.05 -15.99 -2.10
N THR A 318 1.71 -16.40 -3.17
CA THR A 318 1.85 -15.56 -4.37
C THR A 318 0.52 -15.16 -5.00
N GLY A 319 -0.51 -16.02 -4.94
CA GLY A 319 -1.82 -15.76 -5.52
C GLY A 319 -2.72 -14.83 -4.73
N ASP A 320 -2.37 -14.59 -3.44
CA ASP A 320 -3.10 -13.71 -2.52
C ASP A 320 -2.31 -12.45 -2.13
N MET A 321 -1.16 -12.23 -2.78
CA MET A 321 -0.36 -11.02 -2.64
C MET A 321 -0.71 -9.99 -3.71
N GLY A 322 -0.68 -8.71 -3.34
CA GLY A 322 -0.75 -7.60 -4.30
C GLY A 322 0.46 -7.53 -5.22
N GLU A 323 0.29 -6.87 -6.37
CA GLU A 323 1.30 -6.81 -7.42
C GLU A 323 2.62 -6.15 -6.98
N PRO A 324 2.62 -5.07 -6.19
CA PRO A 324 3.87 -4.43 -5.75
C PRO A 324 4.66 -5.23 -4.70
N GLN A 325 4.01 -6.15 -3.99
CA GLN A 325 4.57 -6.84 -2.83
C GLN A 325 5.57 -7.92 -3.23
N VAL A 326 6.70 -8.00 -2.51
CA VAL A 326 7.66 -9.10 -2.61
C VAL A 326 7.50 -10.11 -1.48
N LYS A 327 6.96 -9.67 -0.33
CA LYS A 327 6.59 -10.50 0.83
C LYS A 327 5.49 -9.80 1.60
N LYS A 328 4.54 -10.56 2.13
CA LYS A 328 3.41 -10.04 2.90
C LYS A 328 3.07 -10.96 4.05
N TYR A 329 2.84 -10.36 5.23
CA TYR A 329 2.15 -11.00 6.35
C TYR A 329 0.77 -10.38 6.52
N ASP A 330 -0.23 -11.21 6.87
CA ASP A 330 -1.50 -10.74 7.39
C ASP A 330 -1.66 -11.19 8.84
N ILE A 331 -2.30 -10.35 9.65
CA ILE A 331 -2.74 -10.72 10.97
C ILE A 331 -4.26 -10.84 10.94
N GLU A 332 -4.75 -11.98 11.38
CA GLU A 332 -6.16 -12.21 11.57
C GLU A 332 -6.48 -12.33 13.07
N THR A 333 -7.46 -11.57 13.51
CA THR A 333 -7.91 -11.53 14.91
C THR A 333 -9.14 -12.39 15.11
N TRP A 334 -9.24 -13.07 16.25
CA TRP A 334 -10.38 -13.90 16.58
C TRP A 334 -11.68 -13.08 16.71
N MET A 335 -12.74 -13.54 16.08
CA MET A 335 -14.07 -12.93 16.08
C MET A 335 -15.11 -13.97 16.51
N PRO A 336 -15.61 -13.91 17.76
CA PRO A 336 -16.51 -14.90 18.33
C PRO A 336 -17.78 -15.17 17.50
N ALA A 337 -18.45 -14.14 17.00
CA ALA A 337 -19.67 -14.31 16.22
C ALA A 337 -19.45 -15.03 14.88
N ARG A 338 -18.23 -14.98 14.33
CA ARG A 338 -17.81 -15.75 13.14
C ARG A 338 -17.31 -17.14 13.50
N ASN A 339 -17.07 -17.40 14.79
CA ASN A 339 -16.33 -18.57 15.28
C ASN A 339 -15.05 -18.80 14.48
N GLY A 340 -14.27 -17.73 14.24
CA GLY A 340 -13.10 -17.79 13.37
C GLY A 340 -12.27 -16.51 13.42
N TYR A 341 -11.15 -16.57 12.72
CA TYR A 341 -10.25 -15.44 12.55
C TYR A 341 -10.69 -14.56 11.36
N GLY A 342 -10.48 -13.26 11.47
CA GLY A 342 -10.72 -12.31 10.39
C GLY A 342 -9.54 -11.34 10.24
N GLU A 343 -9.14 -11.03 9.01
CA GLU A 343 -8.03 -10.12 8.70
C GLU A 343 -8.26 -8.74 9.32
N THR A 344 -7.29 -8.27 10.09
CA THR A 344 -7.31 -6.95 10.75
C THR A 344 -6.13 -6.08 10.42
N MET A 345 -4.99 -6.66 10.07
CA MET A 345 -3.75 -5.94 9.76
C MET A 345 -3.01 -6.64 8.62
N SER A 346 -2.18 -5.87 7.90
CA SER A 346 -1.39 -6.35 6.76
C SER A 346 -0.05 -5.66 6.74
N ASN A 347 1.04 -6.40 6.54
CA ASN A 347 2.42 -5.96 6.59
C ASN A 347 3.20 -6.40 5.35
N SER A 348 3.84 -5.46 4.62
CA SER A 348 4.39 -5.71 3.30
C SER A 348 5.79 -5.12 3.08
N ILE A 349 6.63 -5.89 2.39
CA ILE A 349 7.85 -5.41 1.73
C ILE A 349 7.51 -5.14 0.26
N MET A 350 7.81 -3.94 -0.24
CA MET A 350 7.61 -3.54 -1.63
C MET A 350 8.91 -3.55 -2.45
N GLY A 351 10.08 -3.67 -1.78
CA GLY A 351 11.35 -3.43 -2.44
C GLY A 351 11.41 -2.02 -3.05
N ASP A 352 12.01 -1.88 -4.21
CA ASP A 352 12.09 -0.60 -4.92
C ASP A 352 10.94 -0.34 -5.91
N PHE A 353 9.89 -1.16 -5.89
CA PHE A 353 8.80 -1.08 -6.86
C PHE A 353 8.10 0.28 -6.86
N GLN A 354 7.71 0.75 -5.69
CA GLN A 354 7.01 2.01 -5.51
C GLN A 354 7.96 3.19 -5.70
N THR A 355 9.13 3.12 -5.12
CA THR A 355 10.13 4.21 -5.16
C THR A 355 10.69 4.45 -6.55
N ARG A 356 10.76 3.43 -7.43
CA ARG A 356 11.06 3.63 -8.85
C ARG A 356 9.99 4.43 -9.56
N ARG A 357 8.71 4.15 -9.33
CA ARG A 357 7.58 4.90 -9.90
C ARG A 357 7.54 6.34 -9.40
N LEU A 358 7.86 6.54 -8.12
CA LEU A 358 7.88 7.84 -7.45
C LEU A 358 9.23 8.57 -7.56
N LYS A 359 10.24 7.94 -8.18
CA LYS A 359 11.60 8.47 -8.36
C LYS A 359 12.27 8.85 -7.03
N ILE A 360 12.05 8.08 -5.97
CA ILE A 360 12.65 8.27 -4.66
C ILE A 360 13.97 7.50 -4.59
N LYS A 361 15.07 8.23 -4.48
CA LYS A 361 16.42 7.68 -4.46
C LYS A 361 17.16 8.07 -3.18
N TYR A 362 18.28 7.43 -2.94
CA TYR A 362 19.24 7.91 -1.96
C TYR A 362 20.65 7.90 -2.53
N ARG A 363 21.49 8.80 -2.01
CA ARG A 363 22.90 8.91 -2.35
C ARG A 363 23.70 8.07 -1.38
N LYS A 364 24.45 7.09 -1.91
CA LYS A 364 25.36 6.23 -1.15
C LYS A 364 26.62 6.99 -0.75
N LYS A 365 27.38 6.42 0.19
CA LYS A 365 28.67 6.98 0.65
C LYS A 365 29.69 7.12 -0.48
N ASP A 366 29.65 6.25 -1.48
CA ASP A 366 30.52 6.27 -2.66
C ASP A 366 30.08 7.31 -3.72
N GLY A 367 29.02 8.08 -3.47
CA GLY A 367 28.49 9.10 -4.36
C GLY A 367 27.48 8.58 -5.40
N THR A 368 27.34 7.27 -5.56
CA THR A 368 26.34 6.66 -6.46
C THR A 368 24.93 6.80 -5.87
N THR A 369 23.91 6.56 -6.69
CA THR A 369 22.53 6.60 -6.24
C THR A 369 21.83 5.26 -6.42
N ALA A 370 20.92 4.93 -5.53
CA ALA A 370 20.03 3.78 -5.65
C ALA A 370 18.59 4.19 -5.33
N TYR A 371 17.61 3.44 -5.81
CA TYR A 371 16.22 3.59 -5.38
C TYR A 371 16.07 3.07 -3.96
N CYS A 372 15.28 3.77 -3.14
CA CYS A 372 14.95 3.29 -1.81
C CYS A 372 14.09 2.03 -1.85
N TYR A 373 13.99 1.30 -0.74
CA TYR A 373 12.96 0.32 -0.50
C TYR A 373 11.81 0.95 0.28
N SER A 374 10.60 0.48 0.07
CA SER A 374 9.42 0.92 0.82
C SER A 374 8.74 -0.24 1.51
N PHE A 375 8.12 0.07 2.65
CA PHE A 375 7.44 -0.86 3.52
C PHE A 375 6.17 -0.22 4.04
N ASN A 376 5.13 -1.01 4.26
CA ASN A 376 3.94 -0.53 4.94
C ASN A 376 3.37 -1.62 5.86
N ASN A 377 2.68 -1.18 6.90
CA ASN A 377 1.95 -2.06 7.80
C ASN A 377 0.74 -1.31 8.36
N THR A 378 -0.41 -1.95 8.30
CA THR A 378 -1.58 -1.51 9.04
C THR A 378 -1.35 -1.74 10.53
N ALA A 379 -1.16 -0.66 11.30
CA ALA A 379 -1.05 -0.75 12.75
C ALA A 379 -2.42 -0.97 13.41
N VAL A 380 -3.47 -0.32 12.90
CA VAL A 380 -4.86 -0.58 13.25
C VAL A 380 -5.79 -0.07 12.16
N ALA A 381 -6.77 -0.89 11.78
CA ALA A 381 -7.87 -0.52 10.90
C ALA A 381 -9.19 -0.56 11.68
N SER A 382 -9.80 0.59 11.86
CA SER A 382 -11.05 0.74 12.59
C SER A 382 -12.15 1.23 11.62
N PRO A 383 -13.33 0.63 11.65
CA PRO A 383 -13.88 -0.11 12.80
C PRO A 383 -13.69 -1.64 12.77
N ARG A 384 -12.87 -2.23 11.89
CA ARG A 384 -12.70 -3.71 11.86
C ARG A 384 -12.21 -4.27 13.20
N ILE A 385 -11.24 -3.61 13.86
CA ILE A 385 -10.80 -3.99 15.21
C ILE A 385 -11.90 -3.80 16.27
N LEU A 386 -12.83 -2.86 16.09
CA LEU A 386 -13.96 -2.72 17.00
C LEU A 386 -14.84 -3.98 17.03
N ILE A 387 -14.96 -4.71 15.91
CA ILE A 387 -15.66 -6.00 15.88
C ILE A 387 -15.02 -6.93 16.92
N ALA A 388 -13.71 -7.11 16.83
CA ALA A 388 -12.99 -7.97 17.76
C ALA A 388 -13.11 -7.49 19.21
N LEU A 389 -13.01 -6.19 19.48
CA LEU A 389 -13.17 -5.63 20.81
C LEU A 389 -14.56 -5.89 21.38
N LEU A 390 -15.61 -5.54 20.64
CA LEU A 390 -16.99 -5.74 21.11
C LEU A 390 -17.32 -7.21 21.34
N GLU A 391 -16.92 -8.07 20.41
CA GLU A 391 -17.28 -9.49 20.47
C GLU A 391 -16.45 -10.29 21.50
N ASN A 392 -15.14 -9.97 21.70
CA ASN A 392 -14.31 -10.69 22.66
C ASN A 392 -14.53 -10.24 24.11
N PHE A 393 -14.91 -8.99 24.36
CA PHE A 393 -15.05 -8.44 25.72
C PHE A 393 -16.48 -8.30 26.19
N GLN A 394 -17.45 -8.89 25.46
CA GLN A 394 -18.87 -8.92 25.86
C GLN A 394 -19.08 -9.74 27.13
N LYS A 395 -20.04 -9.31 27.94
CA LYS A 395 -20.49 -9.99 29.14
C LYS A 395 -21.89 -10.57 28.94
N LYS A 396 -22.28 -11.50 29.80
CA LYS A 396 -23.57 -12.18 29.77
C LYS A 396 -24.78 -11.24 29.84
N ASP A 397 -24.62 -10.11 30.51
CA ASP A 397 -25.66 -9.06 30.62
C ASP A 397 -25.74 -8.17 29.35
N GLY A 398 -24.85 -8.37 28.42
CA GLY A 398 -24.77 -7.64 27.16
C GLY A 398 -23.96 -6.35 27.24
N THR A 399 -23.31 -6.07 28.36
CA THR A 399 -22.30 -4.99 28.45
C THR A 399 -20.98 -5.41 27.79
N VAL A 400 -20.10 -4.47 27.53
CA VAL A 400 -18.77 -4.75 26.95
C VAL A 400 -17.70 -4.09 27.81
N GLU A 401 -16.73 -4.89 28.28
CA GLU A 401 -15.57 -4.38 29.01
C GLU A 401 -14.61 -3.68 28.03
N VAL A 402 -14.07 -2.53 28.44
CA VAL A 402 -13.06 -1.81 27.65
C VAL A 402 -11.67 -2.33 28.04
N PRO A 403 -10.80 -2.67 27.08
CA PRO A 403 -9.41 -3.04 27.38
C PRO A 403 -8.73 -2.00 28.27
N LYS A 404 -8.00 -2.48 29.28
CA LYS A 404 -7.39 -1.62 30.31
C LYS A 404 -6.58 -0.45 29.72
N VAL A 405 -5.83 -0.71 28.64
CA VAL A 405 -4.98 0.29 27.96
C VAL A 405 -5.77 1.44 27.31
N LEU A 406 -7.08 1.26 27.10
CA LEU A 406 -7.96 2.28 26.51
C LEU A 406 -8.78 3.03 27.55
N GLN A 407 -8.89 2.54 28.79
CA GLN A 407 -9.81 3.10 29.80
C GLN A 407 -9.51 4.54 30.18
N GLU A 408 -8.23 4.94 30.26
CA GLU A 408 -7.85 6.31 30.52
C GLU A 408 -8.29 7.26 29.37
N LEU A 409 -8.14 6.81 28.12
CA LEU A 409 -8.50 7.61 26.94
C LEU A 409 -10.02 7.65 26.71
N THR A 410 -10.75 6.60 27.10
CA THR A 410 -12.22 6.57 26.98
C THR A 410 -12.92 7.28 28.12
N GLY A 411 -12.34 7.29 29.32
CA GLY A 411 -12.98 7.77 30.55
C GLY A 411 -14.00 6.79 31.16
N PHE A 412 -14.09 5.56 30.64
CA PHE A 412 -14.96 4.51 31.18
C PHE A 412 -14.32 3.12 30.98
N SER A 413 -14.72 2.16 31.82
CA SER A 413 -14.24 0.78 31.77
C SER A 413 -15.24 -0.21 31.17
N ILE A 414 -16.51 0.19 31.05
CA ILE A 414 -17.61 -0.66 30.57
C ILE A 414 -18.51 0.19 29.65
N ILE A 415 -18.90 -0.40 28.54
CA ILE A 415 -19.96 0.09 27.65
C ILE A 415 -21.28 -0.55 28.07
N LYS A 416 -22.28 0.27 28.35
CA LYS A 416 -23.57 -0.18 28.86
C LYS A 416 -24.71 0.69 28.34
#